data_102cd7f8a06427c083d364dd3712f360
#
_entry.id   102cd7f8a06427c083d364dd3712f360
#
_cell.length_a   1.000
_cell.length_b   1.000
_cell.length_c   1.000
_cell.angle_alpha   90.00
_cell.angle_beta   90.00
_cell.angle_gamma   90.00
#
_symmetry.space_group_name_H-M   'P 1'
#
loop_
_entity.id
_entity.type
_entity.pdbx_description
1 polymer ?
#
loop_
_entity_poly.entity_id
_entity_poly.type
_entity_poly.pdbx_seq_one_letter_code
_entity_poly.pdbx_strand_id
1 'polypeptide(L)'
;TNTLEAEKNFGEFFDVEVTRHLTFESYVATNPIVDDRIFLQGNRLFFLEPLESTATEAYLHWTKEIYNAIMNGTKPNIKKYIRRIQNFILWHYQFGSRYDTPFWDYAKSLISTDETFNKFLDASIDMSWDKAVGITDIGYAQWPPSSFKYWHEGMTLYKGE
;
A
#
# COMPACT_ATOMS: atom_id res chain seq x y z
N THR A 1 3.90 0.99 -21.40
CA THR A 1 2.84 1.75 -22.09
C THR A 1 3.40 3.13 -22.35
N ASN A 2 3.30 3.61 -23.59
CA ASN A 2 3.71 4.97 -23.96
C ASN A 2 2.69 5.95 -23.34
N THR A 3 3.16 7.05 -22.76
CA THR A 3 2.31 8.08 -22.13
C THR A 3 1.23 8.59 -23.08
N LEU A 4 1.56 8.78 -24.35
CA LEU A 4 0.60 9.21 -25.39
C LEU A 4 -0.52 8.18 -25.65
N GLU A 5 -0.19 6.90 -25.61
CA GLU A 5 -1.17 5.84 -25.76
C GLU A 5 -2.10 5.74 -24.53
N ALA A 6 -1.53 5.89 -23.32
CA ALA A 6 -2.32 5.94 -22.10
C ALA A 6 -3.28 7.12 -22.07
N GLU A 7 -2.82 8.29 -22.51
CA GLU A 7 -3.64 9.50 -22.64
C GLU A 7 -4.80 9.30 -23.62
N LYS A 8 -4.49 8.79 -24.80
CA LYS A 8 -5.49 8.49 -25.82
C LYS A 8 -6.55 7.53 -25.30
N ASN A 9 -6.13 6.41 -24.72
CA ASN A 9 -7.03 5.40 -24.16
C ASN A 9 -7.90 5.97 -23.04
N PHE A 10 -7.32 6.81 -22.16
CA PHE A 10 -8.04 7.47 -21.08
C PHE A 10 -9.09 8.46 -21.64
N GLY A 11 -8.69 9.32 -22.60
CA GLY A 11 -9.58 10.27 -23.25
C GLY A 11 -10.73 9.60 -23.96
N GLU A 12 -10.44 8.53 -24.72
CA GLU A 12 -11.47 7.76 -25.44
C GLU A 12 -12.41 7.01 -24.48
N PHE A 13 -11.89 6.43 -23.39
CA PHE A 13 -12.70 5.65 -22.45
C PHE A 13 -13.65 6.53 -21.63
N PHE A 14 -13.21 7.71 -21.21
CA PHE A 14 -13.97 8.61 -20.36
C PHE A 14 -14.64 9.76 -21.14
N ASP A 15 -14.46 9.83 -22.47
CA ASP A 15 -14.94 10.93 -23.34
C ASP A 15 -14.51 12.31 -22.80
N VAL A 16 -13.21 12.45 -22.50
CA VAL A 16 -12.62 13.67 -21.94
C VAL A 16 -11.35 14.06 -22.68
N GLU A 17 -11.02 15.35 -22.68
CA GLU A 17 -9.75 15.86 -23.14
C GLU A 17 -8.74 15.88 -21.98
N VAL A 18 -7.58 15.27 -22.19
CA VAL A 18 -6.48 15.30 -21.23
C VAL A 18 -5.69 16.61 -21.39
N THR A 19 -5.83 17.51 -20.45
CA THR A 19 -5.23 18.85 -20.53
C THR A 19 -3.86 18.95 -19.85
N ARG A 20 -3.49 17.96 -19.02
CA ARG A 20 -2.22 17.98 -18.27
C ARG A 20 -1.75 16.60 -17.88
N HIS A 21 -0.44 16.37 -17.97
CA HIS A 21 0.24 15.23 -17.40
C HIS A 21 1.04 15.63 -16.16
N LEU A 22 1.06 14.72 -15.19
CA LEU A 22 1.95 14.79 -14.04
C LEU A 22 2.72 13.48 -13.96
N THR A 23 4.03 13.58 -13.93
CA THR A 23 4.92 12.44 -13.73
C THR A 23 5.51 12.51 -12.32
N PHE A 24 5.46 11.41 -11.61
CA PHE A 24 6.05 11.27 -10.28
C PHE A 24 6.61 9.87 -10.11
N GLU A 25 7.62 9.75 -9.27
CA GLU A 25 8.20 8.46 -8.90
C GLU A 25 7.79 8.09 -7.48
N SER A 26 7.53 6.82 -7.25
CA SER A 26 7.34 6.30 -5.89
C SER A 26 8.66 6.33 -5.14
N TYR A 27 8.67 6.88 -3.94
CA TYR A 27 9.88 6.94 -3.12
C TYR A 27 9.58 6.89 -1.62
N VAL A 28 10.60 6.56 -0.86
CA VAL A 28 10.62 6.61 0.60
C VAL A 28 11.87 7.34 1.04
N ALA A 29 11.75 8.34 1.91
CA ALA A 29 12.89 9.06 2.44
C ALA A 29 13.80 8.12 3.24
N THR A 30 15.08 8.09 2.88
CA THR A 30 16.10 7.30 3.59
C THR A 30 16.27 7.78 5.04
N ASN A 31 16.20 9.09 5.25
CA ASN A 31 16.30 9.74 6.54
C ASN A 31 15.04 10.54 6.82
N PRO A 32 14.05 9.98 7.52
CA PRO A 32 12.80 10.68 7.85
C PRO A 32 12.97 11.78 8.90
N ILE A 33 14.13 11.83 9.55
CA ILE A 33 14.48 12.84 10.57
C ILE A 33 15.79 13.50 10.15
N VAL A 34 15.74 14.82 9.93
CA VAL A 34 16.90 15.62 9.54
C VAL A 34 17.41 16.39 10.76
N ASP A 35 18.72 16.35 11.01
CA ASP A 35 19.40 17.05 12.13
C ASP A 35 18.78 16.77 13.50
N ASP A 36 18.23 15.58 13.69
CA ASP A 36 17.54 15.13 14.92
C ASP A 36 16.37 16.02 15.38
N ARG A 37 15.91 16.95 14.54
CA ARG A 37 14.90 17.97 14.89
C ARG A 37 13.80 18.17 13.86
N ILE A 38 14.08 17.89 12.59
CA ILE A 38 13.14 18.12 11.50
C ILE A 38 12.56 16.79 11.08
N PHE A 39 11.25 16.60 11.29
CA PHE A 39 10.53 15.41 10.89
C PHE A 39 9.92 15.64 9.51
N LEU A 40 10.31 14.83 8.53
CA LEU A 40 9.69 14.88 7.20
C LEU A 40 8.24 14.39 7.28
N GLN A 41 7.35 15.05 6.55
CA GLN A 41 5.92 14.76 6.53
C GLN A 41 5.38 14.76 5.09
N GLY A 42 4.23 14.13 4.88
CA GLY A 42 3.56 14.10 3.59
C GLY A 42 4.47 13.55 2.49
N ASN A 43 4.35 14.10 1.31
CA ASN A 43 5.14 13.67 0.15
C ASN A 43 6.66 13.86 0.28
N ARG A 44 7.15 14.52 1.32
CA ARG A 44 8.59 14.55 1.62
C ARG A 44 9.06 13.32 2.38
N LEU A 45 8.18 12.68 3.14
CA LEU A 45 8.48 11.46 3.87
C LEU A 45 8.49 10.26 2.93
N PHE A 46 7.42 10.09 2.20
CA PHE A 46 7.32 9.08 1.14
C PHE A 46 6.16 9.43 0.21
N PHE A 47 6.26 8.97 -1.01
CA PHE A 47 5.19 8.88 -1.97
C PHE A 47 5.21 7.46 -2.53
N LEU A 48 4.23 6.69 -2.18
CA LEU A 48 3.96 5.39 -2.76
C LEU A 48 2.76 5.56 -3.69
N GLU A 49 2.17 4.50 -4.06
CA GLU A 49 1.00 4.55 -4.92
C GLU A 49 -0.25 5.01 -4.13
N PRO A 50 -1.22 5.69 -4.79
CA PRO A 50 -2.39 6.26 -4.11
C PRO A 50 -3.48 5.25 -3.74
N LEU A 51 -3.20 3.94 -3.82
CA LEU A 51 -4.14 2.87 -3.53
C LEU A 51 -4.75 3.03 -2.14
N GLU A 52 -6.06 3.05 -2.04
CA GLU A 52 -6.84 3.12 -0.80
C GLU A 52 -6.41 4.20 0.20
N SER A 53 -5.81 5.29 -0.27
CA SER A 53 -5.33 6.37 0.60
C SER A 53 -4.31 5.92 1.67
N THR A 54 -3.56 4.86 1.42
CA THR A 54 -2.56 4.30 2.35
C THR A 54 -1.53 5.34 2.81
N ALA A 55 -1.21 6.32 1.97
CA ALA A 55 -0.33 7.41 2.31
C ALA A 55 -0.89 8.29 3.45
N THR A 56 -2.19 8.59 3.42
CA THR A 56 -2.84 9.40 4.46
C THR A 56 -2.78 8.71 5.82
N GLU A 57 -3.10 7.42 5.86
CA GLU A 57 -3.03 6.62 7.08
C GLU A 57 -1.61 6.58 7.63
N ALA A 58 -0.62 6.42 6.76
CA ALA A 58 0.78 6.44 7.16
C ALA A 58 1.21 7.79 7.75
N TYR A 59 0.74 8.90 7.21
CA TYR A 59 1.07 10.21 7.76
C TYR A 59 0.46 10.43 9.14
N LEU A 60 -0.77 9.97 9.36
CA LEU A 60 -1.41 10.01 10.68
C LEU A 60 -0.66 9.16 11.70
N HIS A 61 -0.30 7.94 11.31
CA HIS A 61 0.51 7.07 12.18
C HIS A 61 1.86 7.68 12.51
N TRP A 62 2.55 8.22 11.51
CA TRP A 62 3.84 8.89 11.72
C TRP A 62 3.74 10.07 12.67
N THR A 63 2.69 10.89 12.53
CA THR A 63 2.44 12.02 13.44
C THR A 63 2.25 11.55 14.88
N LYS A 64 1.50 10.45 15.08
CA LYS A 64 1.32 9.83 16.40
C LYS A 64 2.64 9.29 16.96
N GLU A 65 3.47 8.65 16.13
CA GLU A 65 4.80 8.17 16.53
C GLU A 65 5.72 9.30 16.95
N ILE A 66 5.75 10.42 16.19
CA ILE A 66 6.51 11.62 16.56
C ILE A 66 6.06 12.17 17.91
N TYR A 67 4.74 12.34 18.09
CA TYR A 67 4.18 12.82 19.35
C TYR A 67 4.60 11.94 20.53
N ASN A 68 4.41 10.64 20.42
CA ASN A 68 4.77 9.69 21.47
C ASN A 68 6.27 9.70 21.75
N ALA A 69 7.11 9.79 20.74
CA ALA A 69 8.55 9.84 20.88
C ALA A 69 9.01 11.13 21.61
N ILE A 70 8.42 12.26 21.29
CA ILE A 70 8.69 13.55 21.98
C ILE A 70 8.28 13.44 23.46
N MET A 71 7.06 12.94 23.73
CA MET A 71 6.56 12.83 25.10
C MET A 71 7.38 11.87 25.97
N ASN A 72 7.96 10.84 25.38
CA ASN A 72 8.73 9.81 26.08
C ASN A 72 10.26 10.01 25.99
N GLY A 73 10.72 11.06 25.31
CA GLY A 73 12.15 11.31 25.09
C GLY A 73 12.84 10.22 24.24
N THR A 74 12.12 9.59 23.31
CA THR A 74 12.61 8.53 22.45
C THR A 74 12.72 9.01 21.00
N LYS A 75 13.33 8.19 20.11
CA LYS A 75 13.34 8.48 18.67
C LYS A 75 12.21 7.70 17.98
N PRO A 76 11.39 8.37 17.14
CA PRO A 76 10.33 7.68 16.40
C PRO A 76 10.90 6.78 15.31
N ASN A 77 10.24 5.66 15.02
CA ASN A 77 10.67 4.69 14.02
C ASN A 77 9.52 4.35 13.07
N ILE A 78 9.57 4.91 11.87
CA ILE A 78 8.57 4.65 10.84
C ILE A 78 8.94 3.51 9.88
N LYS A 79 10.19 3.05 9.85
CA LYS A 79 10.66 2.09 8.83
C LYS A 79 9.84 0.81 8.79
N LYS A 80 9.55 0.25 9.96
CA LYS A 80 8.74 -0.97 10.07
C LYS A 80 7.33 -0.75 9.50
N TYR A 81 6.77 0.42 9.75
CA TYR A 81 5.43 0.79 9.30
C TYR A 81 5.36 0.97 7.78
N ILE A 82 6.31 1.72 7.21
CA ILE A 82 6.40 1.88 5.75
C ILE A 82 6.54 0.52 5.05
N ARG A 83 7.35 -0.39 5.61
CA ARG A 83 7.51 -1.74 5.05
C ARG A 83 6.17 -2.52 5.02
N ARG A 84 5.35 -2.38 6.06
CA ARG A 84 4.01 -2.98 6.09
C ARG A 84 3.11 -2.44 4.97
N ILE A 85 3.14 -1.13 4.75
CA ILE A 85 2.41 -0.50 3.66
C ILE A 85 2.94 -0.99 2.30
N GLN A 86 4.25 -1.05 2.12
CA GLN A 86 4.85 -1.55 0.87
C GLN A 86 4.39 -2.98 0.58
N ASN A 87 4.39 -3.87 1.57
CA ASN A 87 3.91 -5.24 1.41
C ASN A 87 2.41 -5.30 1.10
N PHE A 88 1.61 -4.46 1.75
CA PHE A 88 0.18 -4.34 1.48
C PHE A 88 -0.09 -3.91 0.03
N ILE A 89 0.59 -2.88 -0.46
CA ILE A 89 0.49 -2.41 -1.83
C ILE A 89 0.95 -3.50 -2.80
N LEU A 90 2.11 -4.12 -2.55
CA LEU A 90 2.66 -5.17 -3.38
C LEU A 90 1.68 -6.34 -3.53
N TRP A 91 1.05 -6.74 -2.45
CA TRP A 91 0.05 -7.80 -2.46
C TRP A 91 -1.17 -7.45 -3.32
N HIS A 92 -1.65 -6.20 -3.28
CA HIS A 92 -2.74 -5.76 -4.16
C HIS A 92 -2.36 -5.88 -5.64
N TYR A 93 -1.15 -5.49 -6.00
CA TYR A 93 -0.66 -5.63 -7.37
C TYR A 93 -0.45 -7.09 -7.78
N GLN A 94 0.00 -7.94 -6.87
CA GLN A 94 0.21 -9.36 -7.13
C GLN A 94 -1.09 -10.09 -7.49
N PHE A 95 -2.20 -9.73 -6.87
CA PHE A 95 -3.51 -10.37 -7.07
C PHE A 95 -4.52 -9.50 -7.83
N GLY A 96 -4.20 -8.23 -8.03
CA GLY A 96 -5.14 -7.16 -8.34
C GLY A 96 -5.62 -7.05 -9.77
N SER A 97 -5.30 -7.97 -10.70
CA SER A 97 -5.76 -7.81 -12.07
C SER A 97 -6.15 -9.11 -12.76
N ARG A 98 -7.25 -9.03 -13.53
CA ARG A 98 -7.68 -10.03 -14.50
C ARG A 98 -7.00 -9.90 -15.88
N TYR A 99 -6.31 -8.79 -16.11
CA TYR A 99 -5.71 -8.53 -17.42
C TYR A 99 -4.37 -9.24 -17.57
N ASP A 100 -4.14 -9.79 -18.77
CA ASP A 100 -2.88 -10.39 -19.17
C ASP A 100 -2.12 -9.39 -20.06
N THR A 101 -1.30 -8.58 -19.39
CA THR A 101 -0.42 -7.63 -20.06
C THR A 101 0.98 -7.73 -19.47
N PRO A 102 2.04 -7.34 -20.19
CA PRO A 102 3.41 -7.39 -19.67
C PRO A 102 3.59 -6.67 -18.32
N PHE A 103 2.81 -5.60 -18.07
CA PHE A 103 2.82 -4.92 -16.78
C PHE A 103 2.26 -5.82 -15.67
N TRP A 104 1.11 -6.45 -15.90
CA TRP A 104 0.47 -7.29 -14.88
C TRP A 104 1.21 -8.61 -14.69
N ASP A 105 1.85 -9.16 -15.73
CA ASP A 105 2.73 -10.32 -15.60
C ASP A 105 3.92 -10.00 -14.68
N TYR A 106 4.52 -8.82 -14.89
CA TYR A 106 5.55 -8.32 -13.98
C TYR A 106 5.02 -8.11 -12.58
N ALA A 107 3.91 -7.41 -12.40
CA ALA A 107 3.32 -7.14 -11.09
C ALA A 107 2.96 -8.42 -10.32
N LYS A 108 2.39 -9.42 -11.00
CA LYS A 108 2.09 -10.75 -10.43
C LYS A 108 3.35 -11.52 -10.03
N SER A 109 4.50 -11.24 -10.66
CA SER A 109 5.78 -11.88 -10.33
C SER A 109 6.45 -11.29 -9.08
N LEU A 110 6.02 -10.11 -8.63
CA LEU A 110 6.52 -9.46 -7.42
C LEU A 110 6.00 -10.17 -6.18
N ILE A 111 6.89 -10.78 -5.42
CA ILE A 111 6.55 -11.53 -4.21
C ILE A 111 7.16 -10.86 -3.00
N SER A 112 6.39 -10.69 -1.94
CA SER A 112 6.95 -10.23 -0.68
C SER A 112 7.92 -11.27 -0.10
N THR A 113 9.11 -10.82 0.28
CA THR A 113 10.11 -11.61 1.00
C THR A 113 9.94 -11.54 2.52
N ASP A 114 8.93 -10.83 3.00
CA ASP A 114 8.64 -10.68 4.42
C ASP A 114 7.83 -11.89 4.93
N GLU A 115 8.50 -12.85 5.53
CA GLU A 115 7.88 -14.06 6.07
C GLU A 115 6.78 -13.76 7.10
N THR A 116 6.92 -12.68 7.88
CA THR A 116 5.91 -12.29 8.87
C THR A 116 4.65 -11.82 8.16
N PHE A 117 4.79 -11.07 7.07
CA PHE A 117 3.67 -10.66 6.25
C PHE A 117 2.98 -11.87 5.61
N ASN A 118 3.74 -12.78 5.01
CA ASN A 118 3.17 -13.95 4.35
C ASN A 118 2.39 -14.84 5.32
N LYS A 119 2.94 -15.10 6.51
CA LYS A 119 2.23 -15.85 7.57
C LYS A 119 0.95 -15.14 8.04
N PHE A 120 1.01 -13.82 8.15
CA PHE A 120 -0.16 -13.03 8.49
C PHE A 120 -1.23 -13.09 7.39
N LEU A 121 -0.83 -12.97 6.13
CA LEU A 121 -1.71 -13.05 4.97
C LEU A 121 -2.42 -14.41 4.90
N ASP A 122 -1.67 -15.50 4.98
CA ASP A 122 -2.20 -16.86 4.97
C ASP A 122 -3.21 -17.06 6.11
N ALA A 123 -2.85 -16.68 7.32
CA ALA A 123 -3.75 -16.78 8.47
C ALA A 123 -5.02 -15.92 8.33
N SER A 124 -4.93 -14.77 7.66
CA SER A 124 -6.10 -13.90 7.42
C SER A 124 -7.04 -14.49 6.38
N ILE A 125 -6.50 -15.10 5.33
CA ILE A 125 -7.27 -15.74 4.25
C ILE A 125 -7.99 -16.99 4.79
N ASP A 126 -7.32 -17.81 5.58
CA ASP A 126 -7.85 -19.06 6.12
C ASP A 126 -8.83 -18.85 7.30
N MET A 127 -8.85 -17.65 7.87
CA MET A 127 -9.69 -17.34 9.02
C MET A 127 -11.18 -17.35 8.65
N SER A 128 -12.05 -17.79 9.56
CA SER A 128 -13.50 -17.65 9.38
C SER A 128 -13.92 -16.17 9.36
N TRP A 129 -14.98 -15.83 8.61
CA TRP A 129 -15.43 -14.46 8.46
C TRP A 129 -15.75 -13.75 9.77
N ASP A 130 -16.46 -14.40 10.67
CA ASP A 130 -16.82 -13.89 11.99
C ASP A 130 -15.58 -13.53 12.82
N LYS A 131 -14.54 -14.37 12.79
CA LYS A 131 -13.24 -14.06 13.40
C LYS A 131 -12.52 -12.92 12.69
N ALA A 132 -12.46 -12.95 11.37
CA ALA A 132 -11.76 -11.93 10.58
C ALA A 132 -12.36 -10.53 10.80
N VAL A 133 -13.68 -10.41 10.90
CA VAL A 133 -14.38 -9.16 11.20
C VAL A 133 -14.17 -8.71 12.63
N GLY A 134 -14.09 -9.64 13.58
CA GLY A 134 -13.93 -9.33 15.02
C GLY A 134 -12.52 -8.88 15.42
N ILE A 135 -11.50 -9.13 14.59
CA ILE A 135 -10.10 -8.77 14.89
C ILE A 135 -9.72 -7.51 14.12
N THR A 136 -9.47 -6.43 14.85
CA THR A 136 -9.08 -5.12 14.27
C THR A 136 -7.58 -4.87 14.27
N ASP A 137 -6.81 -5.59 15.10
CA ASP A 137 -5.35 -5.51 15.19
C ASP A 137 -4.79 -6.87 15.59
N ILE A 138 -3.96 -7.45 14.74
CA ILE A 138 -3.20 -8.67 15.04
C ILE A 138 -1.69 -8.42 15.02
N GLY A 139 -1.29 -7.20 15.29
CA GLY A 139 0.10 -6.83 15.54
C GLY A 139 0.99 -6.68 14.31
N TYR A 140 0.53 -7.05 13.13
CA TYR A 140 1.31 -6.86 11.90
C TYR A 140 0.82 -5.68 11.07
N ALA A 141 -0.46 -5.64 10.74
CA ALA A 141 -1.04 -4.68 9.82
C ALA A 141 -2.00 -3.73 10.52
N GLN A 142 -2.22 -2.58 9.92
CA GLN A 142 -3.25 -1.64 10.36
C GLN A 142 -4.62 -2.00 9.82
N TRP A 143 -4.65 -2.78 8.75
CA TRP A 143 -5.89 -3.29 8.19
C TRP A 143 -6.27 -4.59 8.89
N PRO A 144 -7.55 -4.77 9.24
CA PRO A 144 -8.01 -5.99 9.87
C PRO A 144 -7.91 -7.19 8.92
N PRO A 145 -7.83 -8.43 9.44
CA PRO A 145 -7.82 -9.63 8.62
C PRO A 145 -8.96 -9.71 7.62
N SER A 146 -10.13 -9.15 7.96
CA SER A 146 -11.28 -9.08 7.06
C SER A 146 -11.00 -8.32 5.77
N SER A 147 -10.18 -7.26 5.80
CA SER A 147 -9.79 -6.53 4.59
C SER A 147 -8.98 -7.40 3.64
N PHE A 148 -8.02 -8.18 4.16
CA PHE A 148 -7.21 -9.10 3.37
C PHE A 148 -8.04 -10.25 2.80
N LYS A 149 -8.90 -10.82 3.61
CA LYS A 149 -9.80 -11.91 3.20
C LYS A 149 -10.78 -11.46 2.12
N TYR A 150 -11.45 -10.34 2.32
CA TYR A 150 -12.39 -9.77 1.36
C TYR A 150 -11.73 -9.49 0.01
N TRP A 151 -10.57 -8.83 0.04
CA TRP A 151 -9.82 -8.52 -1.17
C TRP A 151 -9.36 -9.78 -1.90
N HIS A 152 -8.81 -10.73 -1.18
CA HIS A 152 -8.37 -12.01 -1.76
C HIS A 152 -9.53 -12.77 -2.42
N GLU A 153 -10.66 -12.91 -1.75
CA GLU A 153 -11.84 -13.58 -2.29
C GLU A 153 -12.41 -12.83 -3.50
N GLY A 154 -12.52 -11.50 -3.41
CA GLY A 154 -12.97 -10.67 -4.51
C GLY A 154 -12.11 -10.84 -5.77
N MET A 155 -10.78 -10.91 -5.60
CA MET A 155 -9.86 -11.08 -6.73
C MET A 155 -9.83 -12.51 -7.28
N THR A 156 -10.09 -13.52 -6.45
CA THR A 156 -10.14 -14.92 -6.90
C THR A 156 -11.45 -15.27 -7.61
N LEU A 157 -12.55 -14.62 -7.26
CA LEU A 157 -13.84 -14.79 -7.96
C LEU A 157 -13.75 -14.41 -9.44
N TYR A 158 -12.91 -13.43 -9.80
CA TYR A 158 -12.72 -13.01 -11.19
C TYR A 158 -11.76 -13.90 -12.00
N LYS A 159 -11.10 -14.86 -11.36
CA LYS A 159 -10.21 -15.81 -12.06
C LYS A 159 -10.91 -17.08 -12.54
N GLY A 160 -12.18 -17.25 -12.19
CA GLY A 160 -13.00 -18.45 -12.49
C GLY A 160 -14.01 -18.28 -13.61
N GLU A 161 -14.03 -17.14 -14.31
CA GLU A 161 -14.86 -16.90 -15.51
C GLU A 161 -13.92 -16.70 -16.74
#